data_ff900fcbbb5f0364e06127ad7c8d458b
#
_entry.id   ff900fcbbb5f0364e06127ad7c8d458b
#
_cell.length_a   1.000
_cell.length_b   1.000
_cell.length_c   1.000
_cell.angle_alpha   90.00
_cell.angle_beta   90.00
_cell.angle_gamma   90.00
#
_symmetry.space_group_name_H-M   'P 1'
#
loop_
_entity.id
_entity.type
_entity.pdbx_description
1 polymer ?
#
loop_
_entity_poly.entity_id
_entity_poly.type
_entity_poly.pdbx_seq_one_letter_code
_entity_poly.pdbx_strand_id
1 'polypeptide(L)'
;MLIEQQIAERQQRAAAAPLKILKRPAGGPYGDYTVKSASGRTYKVAIRGLGLFENYCSCPDFAINTLGTCKHVEAMLLRLRKRHQKTLEAAKFKRTRASISLRYGNTIEVRLRMPISPSPALLALAAEHFDDNDLLRRERYRCFAEVLEALRNADGQAVIYSDVLEYIDRENELAEGLELERKLLAKLKRGIDPTAGVLKTKLLPYQVRGALFAACRGRAVLADDMGLGKTIQALATTELLRQWRGIERVLVIAPASVKYQWKTEIQKFTDRSVKIVEGLLPQRRAMYASPEFFTLTNYELVLKDIRYMQELRPDLIILDEAQRIRNWTTATARTIKQLKSRYALVLTGTPLENKLEELFSVVEFVDGRRLGPAFRFVDEHRVLDAKGHLTGYRGLDQIHEQLAPILLRRTRPEVLKDLPERTDKVFRVPLTSQQAEPYYEQSDMLAALMRKWERQGWLSEIDQKRILCYIQNMRMLCNSTFLFDKQTHHSPKLQEFREIMTDFVVGEERKVVVFSEFERMTHLAGEELRKLGIGFVSLHGGVPSRQRGALIEKFRNDPACKVFLSTDAGGVGLNLQAASVVVNFEPPWNPARLEQRIGRVHRLGQSRPVHVIHMLTEKSIEERV
;
A
#
# COMPACT_ATOMS: atom_id res chain seq x y z
N MET A 1 -11.09 -29.05 7.45
CA MET A 1 -10.47 -29.32 6.11
C MET A 1 -9.43 -28.25 5.74
N LEU A 2 -9.77 -26.99 5.45
CA LEU A 2 -8.80 -25.96 5.05
C LEU A 2 -7.72 -25.66 6.12
N ILE A 3 -8.11 -25.52 7.38
CA ILE A 3 -7.19 -25.26 8.51
C ILE A 3 -6.23 -26.44 8.69
N GLU A 4 -6.71 -27.65 8.67
CA GLU A 4 -5.91 -28.87 8.81
C GLU A 4 -4.90 -29.01 7.69
N GLN A 5 -5.32 -28.74 6.45
CA GLN A 5 -4.43 -28.71 5.29
C GLN A 5 -3.32 -27.66 5.47
N GLN A 6 -3.65 -26.47 5.94
CA GLN A 6 -2.68 -25.40 6.17
C GLN A 6 -1.69 -25.73 7.31
N ILE A 7 -2.13 -26.45 8.33
CA ILE A 7 -1.24 -26.97 9.39
C ILE A 7 -0.31 -28.06 8.82
N ALA A 8 -0.86 -29.03 8.06
CA ALA A 8 -0.10 -30.10 7.45
C ALA A 8 1.01 -29.58 6.51
N GLU A 9 0.70 -28.57 5.70
CA GLU A 9 1.71 -27.91 4.86
C GLU A 9 2.87 -27.31 5.67
N ARG A 10 2.59 -26.71 6.84
CA ARG A 10 3.62 -26.15 7.72
C ARG A 10 4.45 -27.22 8.38
N GLN A 11 3.86 -28.34 8.75
CA GLN A 11 4.54 -29.52 9.28
C GLN A 11 5.47 -30.13 8.23
N GLN A 12 5.02 -30.26 6.99
CA GLN A 12 5.84 -30.73 5.88
C GLN A 12 7.04 -29.81 5.60
N ARG A 13 6.81 -28.49 5.56
CA ARG A 13 7.87 -27.48 5.42
C ARG A 13 8.83 -27.48 6.62
N ALA A 14 8.36 -27.81 7.82
CA ALA A 14 9.16 -27.92 9.01
C ALA A 14 10.11 -29.12 8.98
N ALA A 15 9.64 -30.26 8.47
CA ALA A 15 10.45 -31.46 8.30
C ALA A 15 11.59 -31.27 7.29
N ALA A 16 11.34 -30.49 6.21
CA ALA A 16 12.30 -30.21 5.15
C ALA A 16 13.31 -29.10 5.49
N ALA A 17 13.05 -28.26 6.50
CA ALA A 17 13.85 -27.06 6.78
C ALA A 17 14.64 -27.16 8.08
N PRO A 18 15.97 -27.35 8.07
CA PRO A 18 16.78 -27.41 9.28
C PRO A 18 16.79 -26.05 10.00
N LEU A 19 16.55 -26.07 11.32
CA LEU A 19 16.69 -24.94 12.22
C LEU A 19 17.96 -25.05 13.06
N LYS A 20 18.72 -23.95 13.19
CA LYS A 20 19.82 -23.86 14.15
C LYS A 20 19.33 -23.14 15.41
N ILE A 21 19.42 -23.81 16.56
CA ILE A 21 19.10 -23.20 17.86
C ILE A 21 20.32 -22.40 18.29
N LEU A 22 20.14 -21.10 18.53
CA LEU A 22 21.19 -20.19 19.01
C LEU A 22 21.13 -20.02 20.53
N LYS A 23 19.92 -19.98 21.12
CA LYS A 23 19.71 -19.85 22.56
C LYS A 23 18.58 -20.78 23.00
N ARG A 24 18.75 -21.37 24.19
CA ARG A 24 17.77 -22.26 24.83
C ARG A 24 17.31 -21.69 26.17
N PRO A 25 16.11 -22.02 26.63
CA PRO A 25 15.68 -21.72 28.01
C PRO A 25 16.50 -22.50 29.02
N ALA A 26 16.69 -21.96 30.22
CA ALA A 26 17.51 -22.55 31.27
C ALA A 26 16.86 -23.75 31.99
N GLY A 27 15.56 -23.96 31.87
CA GLY A 27 14.80 -24.88 32.74
C GLY A 27 14.01 -25.97 32.02
N GLY A 28 14.57 -26.61 30.97
CA GLY A 28 13.89 -27.73 30.30
C GLY A 28 13.44 -27.44 28.88
N PRO A 29 12.55 -28.27 28.28
CA PRO A 29 12.16 -28.13 26.87
C PRO A 29 11.18 -26.97 26.60
N TYR A 30 10.54 -26.42 27.62
CA TYR A 30 9.60 -25.32 27.52
C TYR A 30 10.26 -23.98 27.82
N GLY A 31 9.88 -22.91 27.09
CA GLY A 31 10.40 -21.56 27.25
C GLY A 31 10.79 -20.90 25.95
N ASP A 32 11.56 -19.83 26.05
CA ASP A 32 11.95 -18.98 24.91
C ASP A 32 13.25 -19.47 24.26
N TYR A 33 13.16 -19.74 22.97
CA TYR A 33 14.28 -20.12 22.11
C TYR A 33 14.61 -18.98 21.14
N THR A 34 15.88 -18.86 20.79
CA THR A 34 16.32 -18.08 19.63
C THR A 34 16.79 -19.06 18.55
N VAL A 35 16.17 -19.01 17.38
CA VAL A 35 16.44 -19.93 16.28
C VAL A 35 16.87 -19.18 15.02
N LYS A 36 17.79 -19.74 14.25
CA LYS A 36 18.19 -19.26 12.93
C LYS A 36 17.61 -20.19 11.87
N SER A 37 16.83 -19.61 10.94
CA SER A 37 16.24 -20.36 9.82
C SER A 37 17.28 -20.66 8.73
N ALA A 38 16.93 -21.55 7.78
CA ALA A 38 17.75 -21.85 6.61
C ALA A 38 18.06 -20.61 5.75
N SER A 39 17.15 -19.60 5.75
CA SER A 39 17.38 -18.31 5.07
C SER A 39 18.31 -17.34 5.83
N GLY A 40 18.93 -17.78 6.93
CA GLY A 40 19.84 -16.98 7.73
C GLY A 40 19.18 -16.02 8.74
N ARG A 41 17.85 -15.91 8.75
CA ARG A 41 17.12 -15.03 9.66
C ARG A 41 16.96 -15.63 11.04
N THR A 42 16.99 -14.76 12.05
CA THR A 42 16.83 -15.15 13.46
C THR A 42 15.42 -14.82 13.95
N TYR A 43 14.81 -15.78 14.66
CA TYR A 43 13.48 -15.64 15.23
C TYR A 43 13.46 -16.07 16.70
N LYS A 44 12.60 -15.42 17.49
CA LYS A 44 12.24 -15.88 18.83
C LYS A 44 11.11 -16.92 18.71
N VAL A 45 11.24 -18.08 19.34
CA VAL A 45 10.21 -19.13 19.37
C VAL A 45 9.98 -19.52 20.81
N ALA A 46 8.79 -19.27 21.34
CA ALA A 46 8.41 -19.70 22.68
C ALA A 46 7.60 -21.00 22.60
N ILE A 47 8.12 -22.06 23.19
CA ILE A 47 7.41 -23.34 23.33
C ILE A 47 6.82 -23.38 24.72
N ARG A 48 5.48 -23.39 24.80
CA ARG A 48 4.68 -23.31 26.02
C ARG A 48 3.83 -24.55 26.23
N GLY A 49 3.65 -25.36 25.19
CA GLY A 49 2.88 -26.61 25.23
C GLY A 49 2.92 -27.34 23.90
N LEU A 50 2.21 -28.47 23.82
CA LEU A 50 2.10 -29.28 22.59
C LEU A 50 0.85 -28.97 21.78
N GLY A 51 -0.07 -28.21 22.34
CA GLY A 51 -1.33 -27.82 21.70
C GLY A 51 -1.16 -26.65 20.71
N LEU A 52 -2.13 -26.54 19.81
CA LEU A 52 -2.29 -25.35 19.00
C LEU A 52 -2.62 -24.15 19.88
N PHE A 53 -2.27 -22.94 19.41
CA PHE A 53 -2.51 -21.66 20.10
C PHE A 53 -1.75 -21.46 21.43
N GLU A 54 -0.86 -22.38 21.80
CA GLU A 54 -0.07 -22.28 23.03
C GLU A 54 1.30 -21.68 22.81
N ASN A 55 1.85 -21.79 21.61
CA ASN A 55 3.20 -21.43 21.25
C ASN A 55 3.26 -20.06 20.56
N TYR A 56 4.47 -19.51 20.46
CA TYR A 56 4.71 -18.23 19.81
C TYR A 56 5.92 -18.31 18.88
N CYS A 57 5.88 -17.54 17.79
CA CYS A 57 7.04 -17.27 16.94
C CYS A 57 7.01 -15.83 16.41
N SER A 58 8.13 -15.15 16.48
CA SER A 58 8.27 -13.78 15.94
C SER A 58 8.36 -13.71 14.39
N CYS A 59 8.11 -14.82 13.69
CA CYS A 59 8.14 -14.82 12.22
C CYS A 59 6.86 -14.21 11.63
N PRO A 60 6.95 -13.61 10.43
CA PRO A 60 5.79 -13.01 9.77
C PRO A 60 4.63 -13.97 9.54
N ASP A 61 4.90 -15.25 9.17
CA ASP A 61 3.84 -16.24 8.98
C ASP A 61 3.04 -16.46 10.27
N PHE A 62 3.70 -16.59 11.42
CA PHE A 62 3.01 -16.76 12.71
C PHE A 62 2.14 -15.55 13.07
N ALA A 63 2.64 -14.36 12.79
CA ALA A 63 1.96 -13.11 13.16
C ALA A 63 0.58 -12.94 12.51
N ILE A 64 0.38 -13.53 11.32
CA ILE A 64 -0.80 -13.27 10.47
C ILE A 64 -1.65 -14.52 10.19
N ASN A 65 -1.13 -15.74 10.41
CA ASN A 65 -1.82 -16.95 9.94
C ASN A 65 -2.97 -17.43 10.83
N THR A 66 -3.15 -16.91 12.02
CA THR A 66 -4.17 -17.26 13.04
C THR A 66 -4.25 -18.75 13.42
N LEU A 67 -3.33 -19.59 12.93
CA LEU A 67 -3.32 -21.03 13.20
C LEU A 67 -2.69 -21.39 14.53
N GLY A 68 -2.07 -20.42 15.22
CA GLY A 68 -1.32 -20.64 16.47
C GLY A 68 -0.07 -21.49 16.28
N THR A 69 0.36 -21.73 15.03
CA THR A 69 1.58 -22.45 14.69
C THR A 69 2.21 -21.91 13.41
N CYS A 70 3.45 -22.28 13.13
CA CYS A 70 4.19 -22.00 11.90
C CYS A 70 5.29 -23.03 11.70
N LYS A 71 5.92 -23.06 10.53
CA LYS A 71 7.03 -24.00 10.26
C LYS A 71 8.14 -24.00 11.33
N HIS A 72 8.42 -22.85 11.98
CA HIS A 72 9.45 -22.76 13.01
C HIS A 72 9.00 -23.37 14.34
N VAL A 73 7.73 -23.16 14.73
CA VAL A 73 7.13 -23.83 15.90
C VAL A 73 7.08 -25.33 15.66
N GLU A 74 6.56 -25.77 14.51
CA GLU A 74 6.48 -27.20 14.16
C GLU A 74 7.86 -27.87 14.12
N ALA A 75 8.88 -27.21 13.53
CA ALA A 75 10.23 -27.73 13.50
C ALA A 75 10.88 -27.83 14.90
N MET A 76 10.56 -26.88 15.80
CA MET A 76 10.98 -26.96 17.19
C MET A 76 10.29 -28.11 17.92
N LEU A 77 8.97 -28.26 17.77
CA LEU A 77 8.20 -29.36 18.37
C LEU A 77 8.69 -30.72 17.89
N LEU A 78 8.94 -30.90 16.59
CA LEU A 78 9.52 -32.13 16.03
C LEU A 78 10.88 -32.45 16.65
N ARG A 79 11.76 -31.43 16.80
CA ARG A 79 13.08 -31.60 17.37
C ARG A 79 13.04 -31.92 18.88
N LEU A 80 12.13 -31.27 19.59
CA LEU A 80 11.94 -31.52 21.03
C LEU A 80 11.35 -32.89 21.28
N ARG A 81 10.38 -33.34 20.49
CA ARG A 81 9.83 -34.70 20.55
C ARG A 81 10.91 -35.77 20.38
N LYS A 82 11.81 -35.61 19.40
CA LYS A 82 12.92 -36.53 19.18
C LYS A 82 13.89 -36.62 20.35
N ARG A 83 14.10 -35.53 21.13
CA ARG A 83 15.12 -35.46 22.19
C ARG A 83 14.56 -35.61 23.61
N HIS A 84 13.30 -35.21 23.83
CA HIS A 84 12.69 -35.07 25.13
C HIS A 84 11.29 -35.71 25.16
N GLN A 85 11.06 -36.78 24.38
CA GLN A 85 9.73 -37.37 24.21
C GLN A 85 9.11 -37.72 25.57
N LYS A 86 9.81 -38.44 26.43
CA LYS A 86 9.33 -38.80 27.76
C LYS A 86 8.96 -37.61 28.64
N THR A 87 9.72 -36.49 28.55
CA THR A 87 9.47 -35.26 29.32
C THR A 87 8.29 -34.47 28.74
N LEU A 88 8.06 -34.53 27.43
CA LEU A 88 6.96 -33.86 26.75
C LEU A 88 5.65 -34.65 26.87
N GLU A 89 5.72 -36.00 26.81
CA GLU A 89 4.57 -36.92 26.90
C GLU A 89 4.24 -37.27 28.35
N ALA A 90 5.15 -37.09 29.28
CA ALA A 90 4.84 -37.15 30.72
C ALA A 90 3.81 -36.08 31.12
N ALA A 91 3.11 -35.78 30.18
CA ALA A 91 1.81 -35.23 29.78
C ALA A 91 1.18 -34.20 30.66
N LYS A 92 1.68 -33.96 31.73
CA LYS A 92 1.23 -32.93 32.61
C LYS A 92 2.47 -32.18 33.04
N PHE A 93 3.01 -31.37 32.10
CA PHE A 93 3.99 -30.36 32.48
C PHE A 93 3.50 -29.71 33.78
N LYS A 94 4.10 -30.14 34.87
CA LYS A 94 3.79 -29.63 36.19
C LYS A 94 4.31 -28.21 36.28
N ARG A 95 3.44 -27.24 36.03
CA ARG A 95 3.79 -25.83 36.20
C ARG A 95 4.04 -25.56 37.67
N THR A 96 5.26 -25.26 38.01
CA THR A 96 5.67 -24.91 39.37
C THR A 96 5.51 -23.43 39.67
N ARG A 97 5.25 -22.60 38.63
CA ARG A 97 5.14 -21.14 38.71
C ARG A 97 4.06 -20.61 37.77
N ALA A 98 3.47 -19.49 38.12
CA ALA A 98 2.51 -18.79 37.28
C ALA A 98 3.15 -18.26 36.01
N SER A 99 2.40 -18.12 34.92
CA SER A 99 2.87 -17.43 33.74
C SER A 99 1.75 -16.70 32.99
N ILE A 100 2.05 -15.52 32.47
CA ILE A 100 1.17 -14.80 31.55
C ILE A 100 1.70 -14.93 30.11
N SER A 101 0.83 -15.39 29.22
CA SER A 101 1.12 -15.65 27.82
C SER A 101 -0.03 -15.20 26.93
N LEU A 102 0.22 -14.98 25.63
CA LEU A 102 -0.86 -14.81 24.65
C LEU A 102 -1.41 -16.18 24.23
N ARG A 103 -2.73 -16.24 24.07
CA ARG A 103 -3.45 -17.28 23.34
C ARG A 103 -3.70 -16.75 21.94
N TYR A 104 -3.17 -17.44 20.94
CA TYR A 104 -3.31 -17.06 19.54
C TYR A 104 -4.47 -17.83 18.91
N GLY A 105 -5.31 -17.15 18.15
CA GLY A 105 -6.47 -17.71 17.48
C GLY A 105 -7.10 -16.64 16.56
N ASN A 106 -8.40 -16.73 16.34
CA ASN A 106 -9.15 -15.67 15.62
C ASN A 106 -9.05 -14.33 16.36
N THR A 107 -9.08 -14.38 17.69
CA THR A 107 -8.76 -13.27 18.58
C THR A 107 -7.50 -13.58 19.36
N ILE A 108 -6.75 -12.55 19.74
CA ILE A 108 -5.60 -12.68 20.63
C ILE A 108 -6.05 -12.30 22.03
N GLU A 109 -5.73 -13.16 22.98
CA GLU A 109 -6.16 -13.05 24.35
C GLU A 109 -4.96 -13.21 25.30
N VAL A 110 -4.93 -12.43 26.37
CA VAL A 110 -3.92 -12.54 27.41
C VAL A 110 -4.38 -13.56 28.43
N ARG A 111 -3.61 -14.63 28.60
CA ARG A 111 -3.98 -15.77 29.46
C ARG A 111 -3.02 -15.94 30.61
N LEU A 112 -3.58 -16.08 31.83
CA LEU A 112 -2.87 -16.56 33.01
C LEU A 112 -2.82 -18.09 32.98
N ARG A 113 -1.70 -18.66 33.34
CA ARG A 113 -1.54 -20.10 33.51
C ARG A 113 -1.06 -20.38 34.93
N MET A 114 -1.89 -21.04 35.66
CA MET A 114 -1.69 -21.36 37.08
C MET A 114 -0.65 -22.46 37.30
N PRO A 115 0.13 -22.43 38.38
CA PRO A 115 0.87 -23.58 38.87
C PRO A 115 -0.07 -24.66 39.39
N ILE A 116 0.45 -25.89 39.62
CA ILE A 116 -0.34 -27.02 40.14
C ILE A 116 -0.93 -26.72 41.52
N SER A 117 -0.17 -26.01 42.34
CA SER A 117 -0.57 -25.61 43.68
C SER A 117 -0.47 -24.09 43.78
N PRO A 118 -1.51 -23.36 43.35
CA PRO A 118 -1.50 -21.91 43.42
C PRO A 118 -1.62 -21.42 44.86
N SER A 119 -0.93 -20.35 45.20
CA SER A 119 -1.09 -19.69 46.50
C SER A 119 -2.46 -19.01 46.61
N PRO A 120 -3.01 -18.83 47.83
CA PRO A 120 -4.25 -18.08 48.01
C PRO A 120 -4.19 -16.67 47.43
N ALA A 121 -3.04 -16.01 47.50
CA ALA A 121 -2.83 -14.68 46.87
C ALA A 121 -2.94 -14.74 45.35
N LEU A 122 -2.44 -15.80 44.72
CA LEU A 122 -2.53 -15.97 43.27
C LEU A 122 -3.96 -16.29 42.81
N LEU A 123 -4.72 -17.05 43.61
CA LEU A 123 -6.14 -17.28 43.33
C LEU A 123 -6.97 -16.01 43.47
N ALA A 124 -6.72 -15.19 44.48
CA ALA A 124 -7.37 -13.88 44.64
C ALA A 124 -7.09 -12.94 43.46
N LEU A 125 -5.83 -12.86 43.05
CA LEU A 125 -5.43 -12.10 41.87
C LEU A 125 -6.16 -12.56 40.59
N ALA A 126 -6.27 -13.88 40.38
CA ALA A 126 -6.96 -14.41 39.22
C ALA A 126 -8.45 -14.03 39.24
N ALA A 127 -9.13 -14.19 40.38
CA ALA A 127 -10.53 -13.82 40.53
C ALA A 127 -10.78 -12.31 40.27
N GLU A 128 -9.83 -11.45 40.65
CA GLU A 128 -9.95 -9.99 40.47
C GLU A 128 -9.72 -9.54 39.02
N HIS A 129 -8.71 -10.10 38.36
CA HIS A 129 -8.23 -9.55 37.08
C HIS A 129 -8.58 -10.41 35.86
N PHE A 130 -8.84 -11.71 36.06
CA PHE A 130 -9.09 -12.64 34.95
C PHE A 130 -10.55 -13.17 35.01
N ASP A 131 -11.00 -13.72 33.89
CA ASP A 131 -12.31 -14.40 33.81
C ASP A 131 -12.18 -15.89 34.13
N ASP A 132 -13.32 -16.60 34.06
CA ASP A 132 -13.41 -18.04 34.35
C ASP A 132 -12.57 -18.92 33.39
N ASN A 133 -12.09 -18.38 32.27
CA ASN A 133 -11.22 -19.05 31.33
C ASN A 133 -9.74 -18.66 31.49
N ASP A 134 -9.39 -18.04 32.62
CA ASP A 134 -8.06 -17.47 32.90
C ASP A 134 -7.65 -16.35 31.92
N LEU A 135 -8.59 -15.66 31.24
CA LEU A 135 -8.31 -14.59 30.32
C LEU A 135 -8.37 -13.23 31.01
N LEU A 136 -7.37 -12.40 30.79
CA LEU A 136 -7.31 -11.05 31.34
C LEU A 136 -8.50 -10.21 30.83
N ARG A 137 -9.27 -9.66 31.75
CA ARG A 137 -10.40 -8.77 31.41
C ARG A 137 -9.90 -7.53 30.67
N ARG A 138 -10.58 -7.11 29.60
CA ARG A 138 -10.13 -6.02 28.73
C ARG A 138 -10.00 -4.69 29.48
N GLU A 139 -10.81 -4.44 30.48
CA GLU A 139 -10.72 -3.25 31.34
C GLU A 139 -9.38 -3.15 32.06
N ARG A 140 -8.73 -4.28 32.31
CA ARG A 140 -7.44 -4.36 33.00
C ARG A 140 -6.22 -4.13 32.10
N TYR A 141 -6.42 -4.00 30.79
CA TYR A 141 -5.30 -3.72 29.86
C TYR A 141 -4.63 -2.38 30.18
N ARG A 142 -5.41 -1.34 30.57
CA ARG A 142 -4.85 -0.03 30.94
C ARG A 142 -4.04 -0.07 32.24
N CYS A 143 -4.46 -0.91 33.18
CA CYS A 143 -3.81 -1.08 34.48
C CYS A 143 -2.89 -2.33 34.50
N PHE A 144 -2.41 -2.80 33.35
CA PHE A 144 -1.66 -4.05 33.27
C PHE A 144 -0.36 -4.02 34.10
N ALA A 145 0.25 -2.86 34.31
CA ALA A 145 1.40 -2.70 35.20
C ALA A 145 1.07 -3.10 36.65
N GLU A 146 -0.12 -2.74 37.15
CA GLU A 146 -0.62 -3.11 38.47
C GLU A 146 -0.83 -4.63 38.56
N VAL A 147 -1.41 -5.24 37.51
CA VAL A 147 -1.58 -6.71 37.41
C VAL A 147 -0.23 -7.43 37.47
N LEU A 148 0.81 -6.88 36.80
CA LEU A 148 2.15 -7.47 36.84
C LEU A 148 2.82 -7.33 38.20
N GLU A 149 2.63 -6.22 38.89
CA GLU A 149 3.14 -6.00 40.25
C GLU A 149 2.46 -6.95 41.23
N ALA A 150 1.13 -7.05 41.20
CA ALA A 150 0.36 -7.98 42.01
C ALA A 150 0.78 -9.45 41.74
N LEU A 151 1.02 -9.81 40.48
CA LEU A 151 1.51 -11.14 40.12
C LEU A 151 2.90 -11.43 40.71
N ARG A 152 3.82 -10.48 40.65
CA ARG A 152 5.16 -10.64 41.23
C ARG A 152 5.12 -10.77 42.75
N ASN A 153 4.19 -10.11 43.40
CA ASN A 153 3.99 -10.20 44.83
C ASN A 153 3.35 -11.56 45.23
N ALA A 154 2.42 -12.09 44.39
CA ALA A 154 1.75 -13.38 44.65
C ALA A 154 2.63 -14.59 44.25
N ASP A 155 3.48 -14.47 43.24
CA ASP A 155 4.45 -15.46 42.78
C ASP A 155 5.72 -14.76 42.27
N GLY A 156 6.73 -14.62 43.11
CA GLY A 156 8.01 -14.00 42.78
C GLY A 156 8.80 -14.67 41.63
N GLN A 157 8.39 -15.89 41.23
CA GLN A 157 8.97 -16.62 40.12
C GLN A 157 8.09 -16.61 38.85
N ALA A 158 7.00 -15.84 38.85
CA ALA A 158 6.10 -15.74 37.70
C ALA A 158 6.81 -15.30 36.41
N VAL A 159 6.44 -15.92 35.28
CA VAL A 159 7.00 -15.66 33.96
C VAL A 159 6.04 -14.86 33.12
N ILE A 160 6.47 -13.69 32.66
CA ILE A 160 5.75 -12.85 31.70
C ILE A 160 6.49 -12.94 30.36
N TYR A 161 5.79 -13.37 29.31
CA TYR A 161 6.38 -13.46 27.98
C TYR A 161 6.37 -12.10 27.26
N SER A 162 7.43 -11.79 26.54
CA SER A 162 7.64 -10.47 25.92
C SER A 162 6.56 -10.08 24.90
N ASP A 163 5.95 -11.05 24.24
CA ASP A 163 4.87 -10.83 23.29
C ASP A 163 3.57 -10.30 23.95
N VAL A 164 3.37 -10.59 25.24
CA VAL A 164 2.25 -10.02 26.01
C VAL A 164 2.41 -8.51 26.18
N LEU A 165 3.60 -8.07 26.59
CA LEU A 165 3.89 -6.65 26.80
C LEU A 165 3.70 -5.88 25.50
N GLU A 166 4.30 -6.35 24.39
CA GLU A 166 4.17 -5.74 23.07
C GLU A 166 2.69 -5.66 22.61
N TYR A 167 1.88 -6.66 22.94
CA TYR A 167 0.47 -6.69 22.59
C TYR A 167 -0.36 -5.69 23.40
N ILE A 168 -0.20 -5.68 24.72
CA ILE A 168 -0.91 -4.78 25.63
C ILE A 168 -0.56 -3.32 25.33
N ASP A 169 0.72 -3.01 25.14
CA ASP A 169 1.16 -1.65 24.80
C ASP A 169 0.47 -1.16 23.53
N ARG A 170 0.37 -2.02 22.51
CA ARG A 170 -0.30 -1.68 21.24
C ARG A 170 -1.81 -1.47 21.40
N GLU A 171 -2.50 -2.33 22.18
CA GLU A 171 -3.94 -2.18 22.43
C GLU A 171 -4.22 -0.88 23.22
N ASN A 172 -3.38 -0.56 24.21
CA ASN A 172 -3.49 0.68 24.98
C ASN A 172 -3.24 1.93 24.11
N GLU A 173 -2.21 1.93 23.27
CA GLU A 173 -1.96 3.01 22.32
C GLU A 173 -3.14 3.27 21.37
N LEU A 174 -3.75 2.19 20.88
CA LEU A 174 -4.93 2.30 20.02
C LEU A 174 -6.12 2.89 20.78
N ALA A 175 -6.39 2.43 22.01
CA ALA A 175 -7.46 2.93 22.84
C ALA A 175 -7.27 4.42 23.20
N GLU A 176 -6.05 4.83 23.59
CA GLU A 176 -5.69 6.22 23.86
C GLU A 176 -5.86 7.10 22.60
N GLY A 177 -5.42 6.59 21.45
CA GLY A 177 -5.56 7.28 20.17
C GLY A 177 -7.01 7.55 19.80
N LEU A 178 -7.90 6.55 19.99
CA LEU A 178 -9.34 6.69 19.77
C LEU A 178 -9.98 7.73 20.69
N GLU A 179 -9.59 7.73 21.95
CA GLU A 179 -10.09 8.71 22.93
C GLU A 179 -9.58 10.14 22.60
N LEU A 180 -8.30 10.26 22.24
CA LEU A 180 -7.71 11.52 21.80
C LEU A 180 -8.40 12.07 20.56
N GLU A 181 -8.64 11.24 19.55
CA GLU A 181 -9.36 11.64 18.33
C GLU A 181 -10.74 12.20 18.66
N ARG A 182 -11.51 11.52 19.51
CA ARG A 182 -12.83 11.97 19.93
C ARG A 182 -12.76 13.36 20.57
N LYS A 183 -11.77 13.59 21.47
CA LYS A 183 -11.55 14.90 22.12
C LYS A 183 -11.17 15.98 21.11
N LEU A 184 -10.30 15.68 20.14
CA LEU A 184 -9.85 16.62 19.12
C LEU A 184 -10.96 16.94 18.10
N LEU A 185 -11.75 15.96 17.69
CA LEU A 185 -12.92 16.20 16.83
C LEU A 185 -13.99 17.04 17.52
N ALA A 186 -14.17 16.90 18.84
CA ALA A 186 -15.06 17.76 19.61
C ALA A 186 -14.56 19.22 19.65
N LYS A 187 -13.25 19.46 19.75
CA LYS A 187 -12.64 20.80 19.61
C LYS A 187 -12.88 21.38 18.22
N LEU A 188 -12.69 20.57 17.17
CA LEU A 188 -12.91 20.99 15.79
C LEU A 188 -14.37 21.40 15.54
N LYS A 189 -15.35 20.68 16.11
CA LYS A 189 -16.78 21.06 16.05
C LYS A 189 -17.08 22.39 16.72
N ARG A 190 -16.27 22.81 17.70
CA ARG A 190 -16.36 24.11 18.38
C ARG A 190 -15.58 25.22 17.68
N GLY A 191 -15.06 24.98 16.46
CA GLY A 191 -14.30 25.95 15.68
C GLY A 191 -12.82 26.05 16.06
N ILE A 192 -12.33 25.21 16.97
CA ILE A 192 -10.90 25.18 17.38
C ILE A 192 -10.18 24.16 16.49
N ASP A 193 -9.25 24.64 15.68
CA ASP A 193 -8.44 23.77 14.81
C ASP A 193 -7.27 23.15 15.62
N PRO A 194 -7.29 21.83 15.89
CA PRO A 194 -6.21 21.17 16.63
C PRO A 194 -4.88 21.07 15.86
N THR A 195 -4.89 21.41 14.57
CA THR A 195 -3.71 21.37 13.69
C THR A 195 -3.16 22.78 13.40
N ALA A 196 -3.69 23.82 14.06
CA ALA A 196 -3.20 25.18 13.89
C ALA A 196 -1.70 25.27 14.23
N GLY A 197 -0.90 25.81 13.31
CA GLY A 197 0.56 25.96 13.48
C GLY A 197 1.37 24.66 13.33
N VAL A 198 0.74 23.52 13.02
CA VAL A 198 1.46 22.25 12.78
C VAL A 198 2.27 22.30 11.47
N LEU A 199 1.74 22.98 10.45
CA LEU A 199 2.41 23.23 9.17
C LEU A 199 2.45 24.74 8.90
N LYS A 200 3.32 25.17 7.97
CA LYS A 200 3.41 26.56 7.48
C LYS A 200 2.18 27.02 6.68
N THR A 201 1.16 26.20 6.55
CA THR A 201 -0.08 26.51 5.85
C THR A 201 -1.28 26.00 6.63
N LYS A 202 -2.43 26.62 6.42
CA LYS A 202 -3.69 26.18 7.02
C LYS A 202 -4.24 24.98 6.25
N LEU A 203 -4.65 23.96 6.97
CA LEU A 203 -5.31 22.78 6.39
C LEU A 203 -6.80 23.04 6.17
N LEU A 204 -7.36 22.39 5.16
CA LEU A 204 -8.81 22.36 4.96
C LEU A 204 -9.49 21.43 6.00
N PRO A 205 -10.76 21.65 6.35
CA PRO A 205 -11.43 20.90 7.40
C PRO A 205 -11.34 19.37 7.23
N TYR A 206 -11.47 18.87 6.01
CA TYR A 206 -11.33 17.44 5.74
C TYR A 206 -9.87 16.95 5.87
N GLN A 207 -8.89 17.80 5.51
CA GLN A 207 -7.46 17.47 5.68
C GLN A 207 -7.09 17.41 7.16
N VAL A 208 -7.62 18.31 7.98
CA VAL A 208 -7.50 18.26 9.45
C VAL A 208 -8.02 16.92 9.96
N ARG A 209 -9.24 16.51 9.57
CA ARG A 209 -9.81 15.22 9.97
C ARG A 209 -8.94 14.04 9.54
N GLY A 210 -8.40 14.07 8.31
CA GLY A 210 -7.52 13.01 7.82
C GLY A 210 -6.21 12.91 8.57
N ALA A 211 -5.58 14.05 8.87
CA ALA A 211 -4.36 14.10 9.65
C ALA A 211 -4.56 13.62 11.10
N LEU A 212 -5.65 14.04 11.75
CA LEU A 212 -6.02 13.58 13.09
C LEU A 212 -6.31 12.08 13.12
N PHE A 213 -7.11 11.58 12.17
CA PHE A 213 -7.38 10.15 12.02
C PHE A 213 -6.08 9.35 11.96
N ALA A 214 -5.16 9.71 11.04
CA ALA A 214 -3.92 8.99 10.84
C ALA A 214 -2.99 9.08 12.06
N ALA A 215 -2.84 10.26 12.67
CA ALA A 215 -1.99 10.46 13.83
C ALA A 215 -2.52 9.73 15.09
N CYS A 216 -3.83 9.74 15.31
CA CYS A 216 -4.45 9.06 16.45
C CYS A 216 -4.43 7.52 16.29
N ARG A 217 -4.52 6.99 15.08
CA ARG A 217 -4.39 5.55 14.82
C ARG A 217 -2.94 5.09 14.85
N GLY A 218 -2.00 5.96 14.54
CA GLY A 218 -0.59 5.64 14.40
C GLY A 218 -0.26 4.75 13.21
N ARG A 219 -1.18 3.88 12.81
CA ARG A 219 -1.08 3.01 11.62
C ARG A 219 -2.37 3.10 10.83
N ALA A 220 -2.33 3.72 9.65
CA ALA A 220 -3.53 4.05 8.89
C ALA A 220 -3.32 4.02 7.36
N VAL A 221 -4.42 3.90 6.63
CA VAL A 221 -4.51 4.07 5.17
C VAL A 221 -5.34 5.32 4.88
N LEU A 222 -4.75 6.29 4.21
CA LEU A 222 -5.46 7.43 3.62
C LEU A 222 -5.73 7.11 2.14
N ALA A 223 -6.95 6.73 1.86
CA ALA A 223 -7.42 6.29 0.55
C ALA A 223 -8.26 7.35 -0.17
N ASP A 224 -8.08 8.61 0.17
CA ASP A 224 -8.75 9.75 -0.45
C ASP A 224 -8.53 9.79 -1.96
N ASP A 225 -9.50 10.28 -2.69
CA ASP A 225 -9.37 10.50 -4.13
C ASP A 225 -8.15 11.35 -4.46
N MET A 226 -7.67 11.23 -5.70
CA MET A 226 -6.52 12.00 -6.15
C MET A 226 -6.83 13.50 -6.15
N GLY A 227 -5.82 14.32 -5.81
CA GLY A 227 -5.97 15.77 -5.75
C GLY A 227 -6.51 16.29 -4.40
N LEU A 228 -6.89 15.43 -3.45
CA LEU A 228 -7.34 15.83 -2.10
C LEU A 228 -6.20 16.15 -1.13
N GLY A 229 -4.96 16.22 -1.61
CA GLY A 229 -3.81 16.63 -0.78
C GLY A 229 -3.40 15.57 0.25
N LYS A 230 -3.30 14.31 -0.13
CA LYS A 230 -2.80 13.24 0.74
C LYS A 230 -1.40 13.52 1.30
N THR A 231 -0.51 14.11 0.49
CA THR A 231 0.85 14.46 0.92
C THR A 231 0.84 15.46 2.07
N ILE A 232 0.04 16.53 1.99
CA ILE A 232 -0.05 17.53 3.06
C ILE A 232 -0.69 16.95 4.33
N GLN A 233 -1.66 16.05 4.20
CA GLN A 233 -2.22 15.30 5.33
C GLN A 233 -1.15 14.41 5.99
N ALA A 234 -0.30 13.76 5.19
CA ALA A 234 0.81 12.94 5.69
C ALA A 234 1.87 13.78 6.42
N LEU A 235 2.19 14.97 5.92
CA LEU A 235 3.10 15.89 6.59
C LEU A 235 2.51 16.39 7.92
N ALA A 236 1.23 16.75 7.95
CA ALA A 236 0.54 17.13 9.19
C ALA A 236 0.50 15.95 10.18
N THR A 237 0.18 14.74 9.73
CA THR A 237 0.25 13.52 10.56
C THR A 237 1.64 13.34 11.16
N THR A 238 2.68 13.52 10.36
CA THR A 238 4.07 13.39 10.80
C THR A 238 4.42 14.40 11.89
N GLU A 239 4.06 15.67 11.72
CA GLU A 239 4.32 16.72 12.72
C GLU A 239 3.50 16.51 14.00
N LEU A 240 2.25 16.04 13.90
CA LEU A 240 1.44 15.65 15.05
C LEU A 240 2.07 14.49 15.82
N LEU A 241 2.51 13.44 15.14
CA LEU A 241 3.23 12.32 15.77
C LEU A 241 4.55 12.76 16.40
N ARG A 242 5.25 13.69 15.77
CA ARG A 242 6.46 14.27 16.36
C ARG A 242 6.15 15.01 17.67
N GLN A 243 5.13 15.85 17.68
CA GLN A 243 4.73 16.62 18.87
C GLN A 243 4.21 15.71 20.00
N TRP A 244 3.42 14.68 19.66
CA TRP A 244 2.76 13.85 20.66
C TRP A 244 3.56 12.63 21.10
N ARG A 245 4.42 12.12 20.23
CA ARG A 245 5.11 10.84 20.40
C ARG A 245 6.62 10.90 20.23
N GLY A 246 7.17 12.09 19.89
CA GLY A 246 8.61 12.33 19.79
C GLY A 246 9.29 11.57 18.63
N ILE A 247 8.61 11.32 17.51
CA ILE A 247 9.27 10.65 16.38
C ILE A 247 10.38 11.53 15.79
N GLU A 248 11.48 10.90 15.37
CA GLU A 248 12.68 11.56 14.86
C GLU A 248 13.09 11.11 13.47
N ARG A 249 12.66 9.90 13.04
CA ARG A 249 13.09 9.29 11.78
C ARG A 249 11.89 8.82 10.96
N VAL A 250 11.72 9.45 9.80
CA VAL A 250 10.62 9.16 8.88
C VAL A 250 11.20 8.63 7.56
N LEU A 251 10.83 7.41 7.19
CA LEU A 251 11.15 6.82 5.90
C LEU A 251 9.96 6.95 4.96
N VAL A 252 10.13 7.69 3.85
CA VAL A 252 9.11 7.79 2.80
C VAL A 252 9.53 6.93 1.61
N ILE A 253 8.67 6.00 1.22
CA ILE A 253 8.85 5.16 0.03
C ILE A 253 7.79 5.61 -1.00
N ALA A 254 8.25 6.24 -2.06
CA ALA A 254 7.40 6.81 -3.10
C ALA A 254 7.87 6.36 -4.50
N PRO A 255 7.05 6.48 -5.55
CA PRO A 255 7.53 6.31 -6.92
C PRO A 255 8.70 7.25 -7.22
N ALA A 256 9.66 6.78 -8.04
CA ALA A 256 10.85 7.57 -8.37
C ALA A 256 10.52 8.96 -8.95
N SER A 257 9.39 9.07 -9.66
CA SER A 257 8.91 10.32 -10.27
C SER A 257 8.50 11.40 -9.27
N VAL A 258 8.06 11.03 -8.05
CA VAL A 258 7.51 11.98 -7.07
C VAL A 258 8.45 12.28 -5.90
N LYS A 259 9.61 11.64 -5.79
CA LYS A 259 10.58 11.89 -4.71
C LYS A 259 10.96 13.38 -4.58
N TYR A 260 11.23 14.04 -5.68
CA TYR A 260 11.60 15.45 -5.68
C TYR A 260 10.44 16.37 -5.32
N GLN A 261 9.22 16.00 -5.74
CA GLN A 261 8.02 16.71 -5.30
C GLN A 261 7.82 16.58 -3.79
N TRP A 262 8.01 15.40 -3.21
CA TRP A 262 8.00 15.21 -1.76
C TRP A 262 9.00 16.13 -1.06
N LYS A 263 10.24 16.21 -1.57
CA LYS A 263 11.25 17.13 -1.04
C LYS A 263 10.77 18.57 -1.07
N THR A 264 10.24 19.02 -2.21
CA THR A 264 9.72 20.39 -2.36
C THR A 264 8.56 20.67 -1.40
N GLU A 265 7.63 19.72 -1.24
CA GLU A 265 6.48 19.87 -0.33
C GLU A 265 6.92 19.87 1.15
N ILE A 266 7.87 19.02 1.54
CA ILE A 266 8.45 19.02 2.90
C ILE A 266 9.07 20.38 3.19
N GLN A 267 9.92 20.89 2.32
CA GLN A 267 10.59 22.19 2.48
C GLN A 267 9.62 23.37 2.49
N LYS A 268 8.53 23.28 1.70
CA LYS A 268 7.50 24.29 1.62
C LYS A 268 6.65 24.37 2.89
N PHE A 269 6.25 23.22 3.43
CA PHE A 269 5.25 23.16 4.49
C PHE A 269 5.81 22.89 5.89
N THR A 270 7.07 22.47 5.99
CA THR A 270 7.74 22.16 7.26
C THR A 270 9.14 22.79 7.32
N ASP A 271 9.74 22.80 8.51
CA ASP A 271 11.16 23.16 8.72
C ASP A 271 12.05 21.92 8.88
N ARG A 272 11.58 20.75 8.44
CA ARG A 272 12.31 19.50 8.64
C ARG A 272 13.35 19.26 7.56
N SER A 273 14.47 18.72 8.00
CA SER A 273 15.52 18.26 7.09
C SER A 273 15.07 17.07 6.26
N VAL A 274 15.49 17.00 5.01
CA VAL A 274 15.08 15.97 4.06
C VAL A 274 16.23 15.52 3.16
N LYS A 275 16.44 14.23 3.08
CA LYS A 275 17.45 13.58 2.23
C LYS A 275 16.80 12.65 1.22
N ILE A 276 17.19 12.76 -0.05
CA ILE A 276 16.81 11.81 -1.10
C ILE A 276 17.93 10.77 -1.25
N VAL A 277 17.58 9.50 -1.10
CA VAL A 277 18.50 8.38 -1.31
C VAL A 277 18.57 8.05 -2.79
N GLU A 278 19.76 8.21 -3.37
CA GLU A 278 20.04 7.95 -4.78
C GLU A 278 21.54 7.68 -5.03
N GLY A 279 21.88 7.31 -6.27
CA GLY A 279 23.26 7.03 -6.66
C GLY A 279 23.65 5.56 -6.51
N LEU A 280 24.96 5.30 -6.47
CA LEU A 280 25.53 3.96 -6.34
C LEU A 280 25.38 3.43 -4.89
N LEU A 281 25.49 2.10 -4.72
CA LEU A 281 25.28 1.45 -3.42
C LEU A 281 26.13 2.05 -2.27
N PRO A 282 27.43 2.37 -2.43
CA PRO A 282 28.21 2.98 -1.35
C PRO A 282 27.64 4.34 -0.90
N GLN A 283 27.20 5.16 -1.86
CA GLN A 283 26.60 6.47 -1.59
C GLN A 283 25.28 6.30 -0.84
N ARG A 284 24.40 5.41 -1.29
CA ARG A 284 23.11 5.15 -0.63
C ARG A 284 23.30 4.61 0.78
N ARG A 285 24.27 3.71 0.99
CA ARG A 285 24.62 3.21 2.32
C ARG A 285 25.01 4.34 3.27
N ALA A 286 25.87 5.27 2.82
CA ALA A 286 26.26 6.43 3.61
C ALA A 286 25.06 7.34 3.93
N MET A 287 24.13 7.51 2.97
CA MET A 287 22.92 8.30 3.16
C MET A 287 21.97 7.69 4.21
N TYR A 288 21.81 6.36 4.25
CA TYR A 288 21.02 5.68 5.28
C TYR A 288 21.71 5.71 6.66
N ALA A 289 23.05 5.67 6.70
CA ALA A 289 23.81 5.72 7.95
C ALA A 289 23.82 7.10 8.62
N SER A 290 23.56 8.17 7.85
CA SER A 290 23.46 9.55 8.33
C SER A 290 22.09 10.13 7.95
N PRO A 291 20.99 9.69 8.61
CA PRO A 291 19.65 10.09 8.22
C PRO A 291 19.37 11.54 8.59
N GLU A 292 18.53 12.18 7.77
CA GLU A 292 17.81 13.40 8.11
C GLU A 292 16.45 13.02 8.71
N PHE A 293 15.67 14.02 9.20
CA PHE A 293 14.34 13.75 9.73
C PHE A 293 13.48 12.99 8.70
N PHE A 294 13.46 13.43 7.43
CA PHE A 294 12.87 12.69 6.33
C PHE A 294 13.95 12.04 5.46
N THR A 295 13.86 10.73 5.30
CA THR A 295 14.65 9.95 4.32
C THR A 295 13.73 9.47 3.21
N LEU A 296 13.94 9.97 1.97
CA LEU A 296 13.11 9.64 0.80
C LEU A 296 13.79 8.58 -0.05
N THR A 297 13.07 7.51 -0.38
CA THR A 297 13.54 6.44 -1.27
C THR A 297 12.43 6.01 -2.23
N ASN A 298 12.70 5.06 -3.11
CA ASN A 298 11.72 4.56 -4.06
C ASN A 298 11.59 3.03 -4.01
N TYR A 299 10.48 2.52 -4.53
CA TYR A 299 10.12 1.10 -4.50
C TYR A 299 11.18 0.19 -5.13
N GLU A 300 11.83 0.63 -6.20
CA GLU A 300 12.85 -0.12 -6.92
C GLU A 300 14.13 -0.35 -6.11
N LEU A 301 14.40 0.53 -5.13
CA LEU A 301 15.56 0.40 -4.24
C LEU A 301 15.29 -0.52 -3.03
N VAL A 302 14.02 -0.79 -2.70
CA VAL A 302 13.68 -1.57 -1.51
C VAL A 302 14.34 -2.94 -1.51
N LEU A 303 14.31 -3.66 -2.64
CA LEU A 303 14.93 -4.98 -2.76
C LEU A 303 16.45 -4.96 -2.54
N LYS A 304 17.09 -3.88 -2.99
CA LYS A 304 18.54 -3.74 -2.93
C LYS A 304 19.03 -3.24 -1.58
N ASP A 305 18.22 -2.40 -0.92
CA ASP A 305 18.64 -1.60 0.23
C ASP A 305 17.92 -1.97 1.53
N ILE A 306 17.09 -3.04 1.54
CA ILE A 306 16.28 -3.45 2.69
C ILE A 306 17.06 -3.49 4.02
N ARG A 307 18.30 -3.99 3.99
CA ARG A 307 19.15 -4.08 5.17
C ARG A 307 19.44 -2.70 5.77
N TYR A 308 19.78 -1.73 4.94
CA TYR A 308 20.09 -0.37 5.38
C TYR A 308 18.84 0.38 5.86
N MET A 309 17.69 0.11 5.23
CA MET A 309 16.39 0.63 5.69
C MET A 309 16.01 0.06 7.07
N GLN A 310 16.34 -1.20 7.35
CA GLN A 310 16.13 -1.80 8.67
C GLN A 310 17.11 -1.26 9.72
N GLU A 311 18.36 -1.01 9.34
CA GLU A 311 19.38 -0.40 10.21
C GLU A 311 19.05 1.06 10.56
N LEU A 312 18.35 1.80 9.68
CA LEU A 312 17.81 3.13 9.92
C LEU A 312 16.84 3.18 11.10
N ARG A 313 16.10 2.08 11.38
CA ARG A 313 15.06 1.98 12.44
C ARG A 313 14.09 3.17 12.40
N PRO A 314 13.32 3.35 11.32
CA PRO A 314 12.39 4.46 11.20
C PRO A 314 11.27 4.35 12.24
N ASP A 315 10.88 5.48 12.84
CA ASP A 315 9.74 5.55 13.74
C ASP A 315 8.43 5.50 12.96
N LEU A 316 8.40 6.20 11.80
CA LEU A 316 7.28 6.24 10.87
C LEU A 316 7.73 5.81 9.47
N ILE A 317 6.97 4.93 8.84
CA ILE A 317 7.10 4.62 7.41
C ILE A 317 5.87 5.14 6.67
N ILE A 318 6.10 5.93 5.62
CA ILE A 318 5.06 6.42 4.71
C ILE A 318 5.25 5.70 3.37
N LEU A 319 4.19 5.02 2.90
CA LEU A 319 4.13 4.46 1.55
C LEU A 319 3.23 5.34 0.70
N ASP A 320 3.79 5.96 -0.33
CA ASP A 320 3.01 6.76 -1.29
C ASP A 320 2.73 5.98 -2.57
N GLU A 321 1.55 6.17 -3.16
CA GLU A 321 1.05 5.41 -4.31
C GLU A 321 1.17 3.89 -4.08
N ALA A 322 0.57 3.43 -2.98
CA ALA A 322 0.75 2.06 -2.47
C ALA A 322 0.15 0.97 -3.37
N GLN A 323 -0.52 1.31 -4.49
CA GLN A 323 -0.85 0.34 -5.53
C GLN A 323 0.40 -0.37 -6.08
N ARG A 324 1.61 0.12 -5.83
CA ARG A 324 2.88 -0.57 -6.15
C ARG A 324 3.08 -1.86 -5.37
N ILE A 325 2.43 -2.03 -4.22
CA ILE A 325 2.49 -3.25 -3.39
C ILE A 325 1.20 -4.07 -3.42
N ARG A 326 0.24 -3.74 -4.29
CA ARG A 326 -1.07 -4.41 -4.39
C ARG A 326 -0.96 -5.92 -4.67
N ASN A 327 0.01 -6.33 -5.46
CA ASN A 327 0.27 -7.75 -5.69
C ASN A 327 1.20 -8.31 -4.60
N TRP A 328 0.64 -9.04 -3.64
CA TRP A 328 1.34 -9.65 -2.51
C TRP A 328 2.40 -10.69 -2.90
N THR A 329 2.32 -11.25 -4.12
CA THR A 329 3.26 -12.28 -4.60
C THR A 329 4.57 -11.69 -5.08
N THR A 330 4.62 -10.39 -5.34
CA THR A 330 5.84 -9.73 -5.83
C THR A 330 6.93 -9.68 -4.76
N ALA A 331 8.18 -9.76 -5.22
CA ALA A 331 9.33 -9.64 -4.34
C ALA A 331 9.35 -8.30 -3.59
N THR A 332 8.97 -7.21 -4.27
CA THR A 332 8.90 -5.87 -3.68
C THR A 332 7.87 -5.80 -2.55
N ALA A 333 6.63 -6.26 -2.76
CA ALA A 333 5.60 -6.26 -1.74
C ALA A 333 6.01 -7.09 -0.51
N ARG A 334 6.55 -8.30 -0.73
CA ARG A 334 7.06 -9.16 0.35
C ARG A 334 8.22 -8.54 1.12
N THR A 335 9.07 -7.78 0.44
CA THR A 335 10.23 -7.14 1.09
C THR A 335 9.81 -5.92 1.90
N ILE A 336 8.91 -5.08 1.38
CA ILE A 336 8.37 -3.93 2.11
C ILE A 336 7.69 -4.36 3.42
N LYS A 337 6.94 -5.46 3.41
CA LYS A 337 6.29 -6.02 4.60
C LYS A 337 7.28 -6.52 5.68
N GLN A 338 8.59 -6.60 5.39
CA GLN A 338 9.61 -6.92 6.38
C GLN A 338 10.14 -5.68 7.10
N LEU A 339 9.87 -4.49 6.60
CA LEU A 339 10.19 -3.24 7.29
C LEU A 339 9.34 -3.12 8.54
N LYS A 340 9.96 -2.73 9.64
CA LYS A 340 9.30 -2.52 10.93
C LYS A 340 9.39 -1.07 11.32
N SER A 341 8.28 -0.52 11.78
CA SER A 341 8.18 0.79 12.40
C SER A 341 7.04 0.78 13.41
N ARG A 342 7.09 1.66 14.40
CA ARG A 342 5.99 1.85 15.35
C ARG A 342 4.76 2.41 14.64
N TYR A 343 4.95 3.40 13.78
CA TYR A 343 3.90 4.07 13.02
C TYR A 343 4.01 3.77 11.53
N ALA A 344 2.88 3.71 10.84
CA ALA A 344 2.83 3.50 9.39
C ALA A 344 1.67 4.29 8.76
N LEU A 345 1.95 4.96 7.66
CA LEU A 345 0.95 5.66 6.88
C LEU A 345 1.01 5.22 5.43
N VAL A 346 -0.10 4.78 4.91
CA VAL A 346 -0.23 4.37 3.51
C VAL A 346 -1.11 5.36 2.78
N LEU A 347 -0.59 5.91 1.69
CA LEU A 347 -1.30 6.84 0.81
C LEU A 347 -1.61 6.13 -0.50
N THR A 348 -2.87 6.11 -0.87
CA THR A 348 -3.32 5.55 -2.16
C THR A 348 -4.53 6.32 -2.67
N GLY A 349 -4.61 6.52 -3.99
CA GLY A 349 -5.78 7.14 -4.63
C GLY A 349 -6.82 6.12 -5.07
N THR A 350 -6.44 4.86 -5.14
CA THR A 350 -7.23 3.78 -5.72
C THR A 350 -7.04 2.49 -4.93
N PRO A 351 -7.65 2.35 -3.75
CA PRO A 351 -7.43 1.18 -2.88
C PRO A 351 -8.08 -0.11 -3.41
N LEU A 352 -9.10 0.01 -4.28
CA LEU A 352 -9.90 -1.09 -4.81
C LEU A 352 -10.17 -0.84 -6.30
N GLU A 353 -9.23 -1.23 -7.18
CA GLU A 353 -9.48 -1.09 -8.62
C GLU A 353 -10.07 -2.37 -9.23
N ASN A 354 -9.49 -3.53 -8.97
CA ASN A 354 -9.84 -4.74 -9.69
C ASN A 354 -10.05 -5.97 -8.81
N LYS A 355 -9.34 -6.11 -7.70
CA LYS A 355 -9.34 -7.34 -6.89
C LYS A 355 -9.24 -7.04 -5.41
N LEU A 356 -10.02 -7.76 -4.63
CA LEU A 356 -10.04 -7.66 -3.17
C LEU A 356 -8.67 -7.99 -2.53
N GLU A 357 -7.88 -8.84 -3.20
CA GLU A 357 -6.53 -9.20 -2.78
C GLU A 357 -5.54 -8.03 -2.85
N GLU A 358 -5.81 -7.05 -3.70
CA GLU A 358 -4.99 -5.84 -3.78
C GLU A 358 -5.13 -5.00 -2.50
N LEU A 359 -6.37 -4.87 -2.01
CA LEU A 359 -6.67 -4.23 -0.72
C LEU A 359 -6.02 -4.99 0.43
N PHE A 360 -6.14 -6.32 0.45
CA PHE A 360 -5.52 -7.17 1.46
C PHE A 360 -4.02 -6.89 1.57
N SER A 361 -3.31 -6.81 0.44
CA SER A 361 -1.87 -6.59 0.43
C SER A 361 -1.45 -5.24 1.03
N VAL A 362 -2.26 -4.20 0.83
CA VAL A 362 -2.03 -2.86 1.38
C VAL A 362 -2.32 -2.85 2.89
N VAL A 363 -3.46 -3.43 3.29
CA VAL A 363 -3.88 -3.51 4.69
C VAL A 363 -2.90 -4.33 5.53
N GLU A 364 -2.34 -5.41 4.99
CA GLU A 364 -1.35 -6.26 5.67
C GLU A 364 -0.11 -5.47 6.12
N PHE A 365 0.30 -4.43 5.41
CA PHE A 365 1.40 -3.57 5.83
C PHE A 365 1.04 -2.70 7.05
N VAL A 366 -0.20 -2.24 7.12
CA VAL A 366 -0.69 -1.40 8.23
C VAL A 366 -1.04 -2.27 9.44
N ASP A 367 -1.87 -3.28 9.23
CA ASP A 367 -2.30 -4.23 10.25
C ASP A 367 -2.47 -5.62 9.64
N GLY A 368 -1.46 -6.46 9.74
CA GLY A 368 -1.44 -7.80 9.15
C GLY A 368 -2.44 -8.78 9.77
N ARG A 369 -3.14 -8.39 10.84
CA ARG A 369 -4.14 -9.23 11.51
C ARG A 369 -5.57 -8.80 11.19
N ARG A 370 -5.77 -7.61 10.66
CA ARG A 370 -7.08 -6.97 10.48
C ARG A 370 -8.06 -7.79 9.65
N LEU A 371 -7.58 -8.32 8.54
CA LEU A 371 -8.38 -9.13 7.60
C LEU A 371 -8.18 -10.64 7.78
N GLY A 372 -7.51 -11.05 8.85
CA GLY A 372 -7.15 -12.45 9.05
C GLY A 372 -6.09 -12.95 8.07
N PRO A 373 -5.87 -14.27 7.98
CA PRO A 373 -4.90 -14.84 7.05
C PRO A 373 -5.42 -14.85 5.61
N ALA A 374 -4.51 -14.65 4.65
CA ALA A 374 -4.84 -14.56 3.23
C ALA A 374 -5.67 -15.73 2.70
N PHE A 375 -5.35 -16.97 3.12
CA PHE A 375 -6.06 -18.15 2.66
C PHE A 375 -7.53 -18.18 3.11
N ARG A 376 -7.83 -17.70 4.34
CA ARG A 376 -9.18 -17.58 4.86
C ARG A 376 -9.93 -16.43 4.19
N PHE A 377 -9.29 -15.27 4.09
CA PHE A 377 -9.86 -14.09 3.44
C PHE A 377 -10.30 -14.38 2.00
N VAL A 378 -9.46 -15.11 1.25
CA VAL A 378 -9.77 -15.53 -0.12
C VAL A 378 -10.94 -16.51 -0.16
N ASP A 379 -10.97 -17.51 0.70
CA ASP A 379 -12.02 -18.53 0.77
C ASP A 379 -13.38 -17.96 1.21
N GLU A 380 -13.37 -17.07 2.20
CA GLU A 380 -14.58 -16.45 2.74
C GLU A 380 -15.24 -15.44 1.81
N HIS A 381 -14.44 -14.71 1.01
CA HIS A 381 -14.93 -13.56 0.27
C HIS A 381 -15.02 -13.73 -1.24
N ARG A 382 -14.39 -14.73 -1.84
CA ARG A 382 -14.53 -15.00 -3.27
C ARG A 382 -15.79 -15.81 -3.57
N VAL A 383 -16.45 -15.46 -4.68
CA VAL A 383 -17.52 -16.27 -5.30
C VAL A 383 -16.95 -16.85 -6.58
N LEU A 384 -16.91 -18.18 -6.66
CA LEU A 384 -16.39 -18.91 -7.81
C LEU A 384 -17.53 -19.63 -8.53
N ASP A 385 -17.43 -19.73 -9.86
CA ASP A 385 -18.32 -20.59 -10.65
C ASP A 385 -17.98 -22.08 -10.48
N ALA A 386 -18.76 -22.97 -11.11
CA ALA A 386 -18.54 -24.41 -11.08
C ALA A 386 -17.19 -24.84 -11.69
N LYS A 387 -16.54 -23.99 -12.46
CA LYS A 387 -15.22 -24.21 -13.07
C LYS A 387 -14.07 -23.57 -12.29
N GLY A 388 -14.38 -22.93 -11.15
CA GLY A 388 -13.37 -22.26 -10.29
C GLY A 388 -12.97 -20.86 -10.76
N HIS A 389 -13.69 -20.23 -11.68
CA HIS A 389 -13.43 -18.84 -12.08
C HIS A 389 -14.09 -17.86 -11.12
N LEU A 390 -13.42 -16.76 -10.84
CA LEU A 390 -13.94 -15.70 -9.99
C LEU A 390 -15.10 -14.98 -10.72
N THR A 391 -16.29 -15.04 -10.12
CA THR A 391 -17.50 -14.36 -10.61
C THR A 391 -17.89 -13.14 -9.80
N GLY A 392 -17.36 -13.00 -8.57
CA GLY A 392 -17.67 -11.88 -7.71
C GLY A 392 -17.08 -11.99 -6.31
N TYR A 393 -17.52 -11.11 -5.43
CA TYR A 393 -17.14 -11.08 -4.03
C TYR A 393 -18.38 -11.00 -3.14
N ARG A 394 -18.28 -11.56 -1.93
CA ARG A 394 -19.34 -11.52 -0.90
C ARG A 394 -18.82 -10.94 0.40
N GLY A 395 -19.71 -10.47 1.27
CA GLY A 395 -19.36 -9.96 2.61
C GLY A 395 -18.59 -8.64 2.57
N LEU A 396 -18.82 -7.78 1.57
CA LEU A 396 -18.11 -6.51 1.41
C LEU A 396 -18.38 -5.54 2.56
N ASP A 397 -19.60 -5.58 3.14
CA ASP A 397 -19.98 -4.75 4.30
C ASP A 397 -19.13 -5.12 5.53
N GLN A 398 -18.93 -6.40 5.78
CA GLN A 398 -18.06 -6.89 6.86
C GLN A 398 -16.62 -6.40 6.70
N ILE A 399 -16.10 -6.44 5.46
CA ILE A 399 -14.76 -5.92 5.16
C ILE A 399 -14.72 -4.41 5.40
N HIS A 400 -15.75 -3.68 5.02
CA HIS A 400 -15.85 -2.25 5.26
C HIS A 400 -15.81 -1.91 6.75
N GLU A 401 -16.59 -2.60 7.56
CA GLU A 401 -16.61 -2.44 9.03
C GLU A 401 -15.25 -2.78 9.66
N GLN A 402 -14.59 -3.86 9.22
CA GLN A 402 -13.27 -4.23 9.69
C GLN A 402 -12.20 -3.19 9.35
N LEU A 403 -12.34 -2.51 8.20
CA LEU A 403 -11.37 -1.53 7.73
C LEU A 403 -11.62 -0.11 8.26
N ALA A 404 -12.86 0.24 8.63
CA ALA A 404 -13.21 1.57 9.12
C ALA A 404 -12.28 2.11 10.23
N PRO A 405 -11.76 1.30 11.18
CA PRO A 405 -10.81 1.79 12.17
C PRO A 405 -9.45 2.22 11.63
N ILE A 406 -9.02 1.74 10.47
CA ILE A 406 -7.66 1.98 9.95
C ILE A 406 -7.62 2.59 8.56
N LEU A 407 -8.76 2.66 7.84
CA LEU A 407 -8.84 3.15 6.48
C LEU A 407 -9.82 4.31 6.40
N LEU A 408 -9.35 5.45 5.88
CA LEU A 408 -10.18 6.60 5.59
C LEU A 408 -10.19 6.83 4.08
N ARG A 409 -11.40 6.84 3.50
CA ARG A 409 -11.61 7.14 2.08
C ARG A 409 -12.67 8.23 1.95
N ARG A 410 -12.38 9.23 1.13
CA ARG A 410 -13.32 10.29 0.76
C ARG A 410 -13.18 10.56 -0.72
N THR A 411 -14.31 10.81 -1.36
CA THR A 411 -14.38 11.18 -2.77
C THR A 411 -14.32 12.70 -2.93
N ARG A 412 -13.93 13.16 -4.13
CA ARG A 412 -13.89 14.60 -4.42
C ARG A 412 -15.24 15.29 -4.24
N PRO A 413 -16.38 14.74 -4.74
CA PRO A 413 -17.69 15.37 -4.58
C PRO A 413 -18.10 15.54 -3.11
N GLU A 414 -17.68 14.63 -2.23
CA GLU A 414 -18.02 14.71 -0.80
C GLU A 414 -17.33 15.87 -0.08
N VAL A 415 -16.13 16.25 -0.50
CA VAL A 415 -15.27 17.19 0.28
C VAL A 415 -14.93 18.49 -0.43
N LEU A 416 -15.06 18.55 -1.75
CA LEU A 416 -14.72 19.73 -2.57
C LEU A 416 -15.96 20.19 -3.35
N LYS A 417 -16.84 20.94 -2.68
CA LYS A 417 -18.03 21.54 -3.30
C LYS A 417 -17.69 22.72 -4.22
N ASP A 418 -16.50 23.31 -4.06
CA ASP A 418 -16.07 24.54 -4.74
C ASP A 418 -15.04 24.29 -5.85
N LEU A 419 -14.91 23.05 -6.37
CA LEU A 419 -14.08 22.82 -7.56
C LEU A 419 -14.75 23.44 -8.78
N PRO A 420 -13.98 24.08 -9.68
CA PRO A 420 -14.52 24.55 -10.96
C PRO A 420 -15.16 23.41 -11.73
N GLU A 421 -16.13 23.78 -12.57
CA GLU A 421 -16.84 22.82 -13.41
C GLU A 421 -15.87 22.04 -14.32
N ARG A 422 -16.14 20.75 -14.49
CA ARG A 422 -15.45 19.86 -15.40
C ARG A 422 -16.40 19.49 -16.54
N THR A 423 -15.95 19.73 -17.76
CA THR A 423 -16.68 19.36 -18.98
C THR A 423 -15.90 18.30 -19.74
N ASP A 424 -16.51 17.12 -19.92
CA ASP A 424 -15.92 16.03 -20.70
C ASP A 424 -16.51 16.03 -22.12
N LYS A 425 -15.63 16.04 -23.14
CA LYS A 425 -15.99 15.97 -24.57
C LYS A 425 -15.32 14.79 -25.23
N VAL A 426 -16.07 14.05 -26.02
CA VAL A 426 -15.57 12.92 -26.80
C VAL A 426 -15.53 13.32 -28.27
N PHE A 427 -14.33 13.33 -28.84
CA PHE A 427 -14.09 13.52 -30.27
C PHE A 427 -13.95 12.15 -30.94
N ARG A 428 -14.88 11.83 -31.80
CA ARG A 428 -14.88 10.58 -32.56
C ARG A 428 -14.18 10.80 -33.89
N VAL A 429 -13.13 10.03 -34.13
CA VAL A 429 -12.26 10.18 -35.28
C VAL A 429 -12.29 8.91 -36.12
N PRO A 430 -12.67 8.96 -37.41
CA PRO A 430 -12.72 7.78 -38.27
C PRO A 430 -11.30 7.31 -38.61
N LEU A 431 -11.16 5.99 -38.89
CA LEU A 431 -9.94 5.45 -39.49
C LEU A 431 -9.82 5.88 -40.96
N THR A 432 -8.61 6.20 -41.40
CA THR A 432 -8.32 6.28 -42.84
C THR A 432 -8.32 4.88 -43.46
N SER A 433 -8.45 4.78 -44.78
CA SER A 433 -8.34 3.49 -45.49
C SER A 433 -6.99 2.80 -45.21
N GLN A 434 -5.92 3.59 -45.14
CA GLN A 434 -4.57 3.08 -44.84
C GLN A 434 -4.37 2.60 -43.38
N GLN A 435 -5.19 3.08 -42.46
CA GLN A 435 -5.22 2.55 -41.10
C GLN A 435 -6.16 1.35 -40.98
N ALA A 436 -7.28 1.36 -41.68
CA ALA A 436 -8.34 0.36 -41.58
C ALA A 436 -7.87 -1.04 -42.06
N GLU A 437 -7.15 -1.11 -43.16
CA GLU A 437 -6.65 -2.37 -43.70
C GLU A 437 -5.80 -3.14 -42.67
N PRO A 438 -4.66 -2.62 -42.19
CA PRO A 438 -3.85 -3.34 -41.21
C PRO A 438 -4.59 -3.51 -39.85
N TYR A 439 -5.50 -2.62 -39.49
CA TYR A 439 -6.31 -2.74 -38.29
C TYR A 439 -7.21 -3.99 -38.34
N TYR A 440 -7.94 -4.20 -39.44
CA TYR A 440 -8.82 -5.33 -39.59
C TYR A 440 -8.04 -6.65 -39.72
N GLU A 441 -6.86 -6.68 -40.34
CA GLU A 441 -5.97 -7.84 -40.33
C GLU A 441 -5.63 -8.28 -38.89
N GLN A 442 -5.24 -7.32 -38.03
CA GLN A 442 -4.95 -7.63 -36.60
C GLN A 442 -6.22 -8.10 -35.87
N SER A 443 -7.37 -7.52 -36.18
CA SER A 443 -8.67 -7.91 -35.62
C SER A 443 -9.06 -9.33 -36.01
N ASP A 444 -8.84 -9.73 -37.25
CA ASP A 444 -9.16 -11.08 -37.73
C ASP A 444 -8.25 -12.14 -37.10
N MET A 445 -6.96 -11.85 -36.94
CA MET A 445 -6.02 -12.69 -36.22
C MET A 445 -6.41 -12.84 -34.74
N LEU A 446 -6.84 -11.78 -34.11
CA LEU A 446 -7.36 -11.80 -32.73
C LEU A 446 -8.62 -12.67 -32.65
N ALA A 447 -9.59 -12.47 -33.56
CA ALA A 447 -10.83 -13.21 -33.61
C ALA A 447 -10.58 -14.71 -33.83
N ALA A 448 -9.59 -15.10 -34.62
CA ALA A 448 -9.21 -16.49 -34.82
C ALA A 448 -8.72 -17.15 -33.52
N LEU A 449 -7.91 -16.45 -32.72
CA LEU A 449 -7.45 -16.94 -31.41
C LEU A 449 -8.58 -16.99 -30.38
N MET A 450 -9.53 -16.04 -30.41
CA MET A 450 -10.71 -16.07 -29.55
C MET A 450 -11.61 -17.25 -29.86
N ARG A 451 -11.88 -17.56 -31.16
CA ARG A 451 -12.60 -18.76 -31.57
C ARG A 451 -11.88 -20.06 -31.17
N LYS A 452 -10.54 -20.06 -31.19
CA LYS A 452 -9.75 -21.21 -30.71
C LYS A 452 -9.97 -21.40 -29.20
N TRP A 453 -9.93 -20.29 -28.41
CA TRP A 453 -10.18 -20.32 -26.98
C TRP A 453 -11.60 -20.84 -26.65
N GLU A 454 -12.61 -20.33 -27.34
CA GLU A 454 -14.00 -20.75 -27.14
C GLU A 454 -14.18 -22.27 -27.39
N ARG A 455 -13.50 -22.83 -28.40
CA ARG A 455 -13.57 -24.26 -28.72
C ARG A 455 -12.78 -25.13 -27.74
N GLN A 456 -11.63 -24.70 -27.30
CA GLN A 456 -10.69 -25.53 -26.53
C GLN A 456 -10.74 -25.25 -25.01
N GLY A 457 -11.28 -24.11 -24.58
CA GLY A 457 -11.32 -23.68 -23.18
C GLY A 457 -9.98 -23.21 -22.61
N TRP A 458 -8.89 -23.30 -23.39
CA TRP A 458 -7.56 -22.86 -22.97
C TRP A 458 -6.74 -22.33 -24.15
N LEU A 459 -5.70 -21.53 -23.82
CA LEU A 459 -4.73 -20.99 -24.77
C LEU A 459 -3.31 -21.24 -24.27
N SER A 460 -2.41 -21.53 -25.21
CA SER A 460 -0.98 -21.60 -24.91
C SER A 460 -0.45 -20.23 -24.45
N GLU A 461 0.65 -20.22 -23.71
CA GLU A 461 1.32 -18.95 -23.33
C GLU A 461 1.70 -18.10 -24.56
N ILE A 462 2.04 -18.76 -25.67
CA ILE A 462 2.37 -18.09 -26.94
C ILE A 462 1.13 -17.40 -27.50
N ASP A 463 -0.02 -18.09 -27.51
CA ASP A 463 -1.27 -17.51 -28.01
C ASP A 463 -1.76 -16.37 -27.13
N GLN A 464 -1.61 -16.47 -25.81
CA GLN A 464 -1.92 -15.38 -24.89
C GLN A 464 -1.05 -14.13 -25.16
N LYS A 465 0.24 -14.31 -25.43
CA LYS A 465 1.14 -13.22 -25.80
C LYS A 465 0.76 -12.60 -27.16
N ARG A 466 0.35 -13.42 -28.13
CA ARG A 466 -0.13 -12.95 -29.45
C ARG A 466 -1.41 -12.11 -29.31
N ILE A 467 -2.37 -12.51 -28.48
CA ILE A 467 -3.57 -11.71 -28.19
C ILE A 467 -3.19 -10.32 -27.70
N LEU A 468 -2.29 -10.23 -26.72
CA LEU A 468 -1.83 -8.93 -26.20
C LEU A 468 -1.12 -8.10 -27.28
N CYS A 469 -0.34 -8.74 -28.14
CA CYS A 469 0.34 -8.08 -29.26
C CYS A 469 -0.66 -7.50 -30.28
N TYR A 470 -1.66 -8.30 -30.69
CA TYR A 470 -2.68 -7.83 -31.66
C TYR A 470 -3.51 -6.68 -31.10
N ILE A 471 -3.93 -6.76 -29.83
CA ILE A 471 -4.62 -5.66 -29.15
C ILE A 471 -3.75 -4.39 -29.12
N GLN A 472 -2.47 -4.52 -28.80
CA GLN A 472 -1.54 -3.40 -28.79
C GLN A 472 -1.32 -2.79 -30.19
N ASN A 473 -1.21 -3.65 -31.22
CA ASN A 473 -1.08 -3.21 -32.61
C ASN A 473 -2.33 -2.45 -33.07
N MET A 474 -3.53 -2.96 -32.76
CA MET A 474 -4.79 -2.28 -33.07
C MET A 474 -4.84 -0.89 -32.41
N ARG A 475 -4.42 -0.75 -31.15
CA ARG A 475 -4.37 0.56 -30.47
C ARG A 475 -3.32 1.51 -31.07
N MET A 476 -2.18 1.00 -31.52
CA MET A 476 -1.20 1.81 -32.23
C MET A 476 -1.78 2.33 -33.55
N LEU A 477 -2.47 1.48 -34.31
CA LEU A 477 -3.12 1.85 -35.57
C LEU A 477 -4.27 2.85 -35.38
N CYS A 478 -5.00 2.82 -34.26
CA CYS A 478 -5.98 3.83 -33.90
C CYS A 478 -5.35 5.22 -33.75
N ASN A 479 -4.10 5.32 -33.32
CA ASN A 479 -3.40 6.59 -33.14
C ASN A 479 -2.70 7.04 -34.44
N SER A 480 -1.83 6.19 -34.99
CA SER A 480 -1.09 6.50 -36.24
C SER A 480 -0.49 5.22 -36.81
N THR A 481 -0.47 5.10 -38.16
CA THR A 481 0.24 4.00 -38.82
C THR A 481 1.73 4.00 -38.48
N PHE A 482 2.34 5.18 -38.27
CA PHE A 482 3.75 5.30 -37.88
C PHE A 482 4.11 4.55 -36.56
N LEU A 483 3.17 4.42 -35.65
CA LEU A 483 3.41 3.67 -34.43
C LEU A 483 3.59 2.18 -34.71
N PHE A 484 2.94 1.67 -35.78
CA PHE A 484 2.93 0.28 -36.18
C PHE A 484 4.10 -0.05 -37.12
N ASP A 485 4.19 0.65 -38.28
CA ASP A 485 5.13 0.32 -39.37
C ASP A 485 6.42 1.15 -39.37
N LYS A 486 6.46 2.28 -38.64
CA LYS A 486 7.57 3.27 -38.60
C LYS A 486 7.90 3.94 -39.94
N GLN A 487 7.01 3.85 -40.91
CA GLN A 487 7.22 4.35 -42.28
C GLN A 487 6.13 5.31 -42.71
N THR A 488 4.86 4.96 -42.53
CA THR A 488 3.72 5.75 -42.99
C THR A 488 3.20 6.71 -41.90
N HIS A 489 2.59 7.82 -42.27
CA HIS A 489 2.17 8.88 -41.36
C HIS A 489 0.68 9.22 -41.49
N HIS A 490 -0.19 8.19 -41.43
CA HIS A 490 -1.64 8.42 -41.45
C HIS A 490 -2.16 8.51 -40.01
N SER A 491 -2.67 9.66 -39.63
CA SER A 491 -3.19 9.91 -38.26
C SER A 491 -4.23 11.04 -38.28
N PRO A 492 -5.52 10.71 -38.45
CA PRO A 492 -6.60 11.69 -38.30
C PRO A 492 -6.62 12.31 -36.89
N LYS A 493 -6.24 11.58 -35.87
CA LYS A 493 -6.13 12.13 -34.49
C LYS A 493 -5.12 13.27 -34.40
N LEU A 494 -4.02 13.27 -35.18
CA LEU A 494 -3.09 14.39 -35.20
C LEU A 494 -3.67 15.60 -35.94
N GLN A 495 -4.54 15.38 -36.93
CA GLN A 495 -5.25 16.50 -37.60
C GLN A 495 -6.22 17.14 -36.62
N GLU A 496 -7.05 16.35 -35.94
CA GLU A 496 -7.95 16.83 -34.92
C GLU A 496 -7.22 17.51 -33.76
N PHE A 497 -6.09 16.93 -33.33
CA PHE A 497 -5.22 17.53 -32.31
C PHE A 497 -4.75 18.92 -32.68
N ARG A 498 -4.43 19.16 -33.95
CA ARG A 498 -4.01 20.47 -34.47
C ARG A 498 -5.12 21.49 -34.33
N GLU A 499 -6.36 21.12 -34.68
CA GLU A 499 -7.53 21.97 -34.53
C GLU A 499 -7.78 22.31 -33.06
N ILE A 500 -7.78 21.29 -32.17
CA ILE A 500 -7.90 21.49 -30.73
C ILE A 500 -6.83 22.43 -30.18
N MET A 501 -5.58 22.32 -30.63
CA MET A 501 -4.50 23.22 -30.20
C MET A 501 -4.70 24.63 -30.72
N THR A 502 -5.19 24.80 -31.94
CA THR A 502 -5.50 26.09 -32.48
C THR A 502 -6.61 26.79 -31.69
N ASP A 503 -7.68 26.06 -31.36
CA ASP A 503 -8.79 26.64 -30.62
C ASP A 503 -8.40 27.03 -29.18
N PHE A 504 -7.85 26.09 -28.41
CA PHE A 504 -7.59 26.34 -26.99
C PHE A 504 -6.30 27.10 -26.70
N VAL A 505 -5.25 26.90 -27.49
CA VAL A 505 -3.95 27.52 -27.22
C VAL A 505 -3.82 28.86 -27.93
N VAL A 506 -4.19 28.92 -29.21
CA VAL A 506 -4.08 30.16 -30.00
C VAL A 506 -5.29 31.06 -29.79
N GLY A 507 -6.52 30.48 -29.82
CA GLY A 507 -7.77 31.22 -29.67
C GLY A 507 -8.05 31.65 -28.22
N GLU A 508 -7.98 30.73 -27.27
CA GLU A 508 -8.35 30.98 -25.85
C GLU A 508 -7.15 31.21 -24.90
N GLU A 509 -5.92 31.19 -25.41
CA GLU A 509 -4.67 31.37 -24.67
C GLU A 509 -4.52 30.42 -23.46
N ARG A 510 -5.14 29.25 -23.49
CA ARG A 510 -5.09 28.27 -22.41
C ARG A 510 -3.84 27.42 -22.47
N LYS A 511 -3.39 26.97 -21.29
CA LYS A 511 -2.40 25.89 -21.18
C LYS A 511 -3.09 24.54 -21.24
N VAL A 512 -2.49 23.61 -21.98
CA VAL A 512 -3.04 22.27 -22.27
C VAL A 512 -2.09 21.19 -21.78
N VAL A 513 -2.64 20.12 -21.19
CA VAL A 513 -1.91 18.89 -20.88
C VAL A 513 -2.40 17.78 -21.80
N VAL A 514 -1.48 17.09 -22.45
CA VAL A 514 -1.76 16.03 -23.42
C VAL A 514 -1.19 14.72 -22.91
N PHE A 515 -2.01 13.68 -22.88
CA PHE A 515 -1.61 12.35 -22.47
C PHE A 515 -1.68 11.34 -23.62
N SER A 516 -0.66 10.49 -23.70
CA SER A 516 -0.66 9.26 -24.50
C SER A 516 0.11 8.15 -23.79
N GLU A 517 -0.30 6.90 -23.95
CA GLU A 517 0.48 5.74 -23.49
C GLU A 517 1.73 5.51 -24.36
N PHE A 518 1.68 6.00 -25.61
CA PHE A 518 2.73 5.82 -26.60
C PHE A 518 3.68 7.02 -26.63
N GLU A 519 4.94 6.82 -26.26
CA GLU A 519 5.97 7.87 -26.31
C GLU A 519 6.12 8.44 -27.72
N ARG A 520 6.08 7.59 -28.75
CA ARG A 520 6.14 8.05 -30.15
C ARG A 520 4.99 8.96 -30.52
N MET A 521 3.78 8.73 -29.99
CA MET A 521 2.65 9.62 -30.23
C MET A 521 2.90 11.01 -29.63
N THR A 522 3.53 11.10 -28.47
CA THR A 522 3.92 12.40 -27.90
C THR A 522 5.00 13.10 -28.74
N HIS A 523 5.89 12.36 -29.41
CA HIS A 523 6.85 12.94 -30.36
C HIS A 523 6.15 13.50 -31.60
N LEU A 524 5.23 12.76 -32.21
CA LEU A 524 4.44 13.22 -33.35
C LEU A 524 3.61 14.46 -32.99
N ALA A 525 2.97 14.47 -31.84
CA ALA A 525 2.26 15.64 -31.33
C ALA A 525 3.21 16.85 -31.15
N GLY A 526 4.42 16.63 -30.67
CA GLY A 526 5.45 17.65 -30.54
C GLY A 526 5.88 18.22 -31.89
N GLU A 527 5.92 17.43 -32.96
CA GLU A 527 6.18 17.90 -34.33
C GLU A 527 5.06 18.81 -34.83
N GLU A 528 3.81 18.44 -34.59
CA GLU A 528 2.67 19.29 -34.95
C GLU A 528 2.68 20.63 -34.17
N LEU A 529 3.02 20.59 -32.87
CA LEU A 529 3.15 21.83 -32.08
C LEU A 529 4.27 22.74 -32.61
N ARG A 530 5.40 22.18 -33.07
CA ARG A 530 6.48 22.97 -33.70
C ARG A 530 6.00 23.63 -35.00
N LYS A 531 5.22 22.91 -35.83
CA LYS A 531 4.63 23.47 -37.06
C LYS A 531 3.68 24.66 -36.78
N LEU A 532 2.97 24.60 -35.64
CA LEU A 532 2.08 25.66 -35.16
C LEU A 532 2.81 26.79 -34.42
N GLY A 533 4.11 26.70 -34.18
CA GLY A 533 4.86 27.67 -33.39
C GLY A 533 4.52 27.66 -31.88
N ILE A 534 3.89 26.60 -31.36
CA ILE A 534 3.45 26.50 -29.97
C ILE A 534 4.58 25.93 -29.10
N GLY A 535 4.97 26.68 -28.07
CA GLY A 535 5.95 26.23 -27.08
C GLY A 535 5.44 25.10 -26.20
N PHE A 536 6.23 24.06 -26.02
CA PHE A 536 5.86 22.90 -25.22
C PHE A 536 7.04 22.29 -24.48
N VAL A 537 6.72 21.43 -23.52
CA VAL A 537 7.64 20.48 -22.85
C VAL A 537 7.10 19.07 -22.98
N SER A 538 8.01 18.08 -23.02
CA SER A 538 7.64 16.67 -23.12
C SER A 538 8.27 15.88 -21.98
N LEU A 539 7.45 15.05 -21.31
CA LEU A 539 7.83 14.21 -20.19
C LEU A 539 7.43 12.76 -20.44
N HIS A 540 8.40 11.91 -20.59
CA HIS A 540 8.24 10.47 -20.79
C HIS A 540 9.12 9.65 -19.84
N GLY A 541 9.01 8.32 -19.88
CA GLY A 541 9.74 7.43 -18.98
C GLY A 541 11.25 7.58 -19.01
N GLY A 542 11.82 7.92 -20.17
CA GLY A 542 13.26 8.14 -20.38
C GLY A 542 13.82 9.43 -19.77
N VAL A 543 12.96 10.41 -19.39
CA VAL A 543 13.44 11.66 -18.77
C VAL A 543 13.94 11.41 -17.36
N PRO A 544 15.21 11.75 -17.03
CA PRO A 544 15.76 11.57 -15.70
C PRO A 544 14.93 12.30 -14.63
N SER A 545 14.71 11.67 -13.49
CA SER A 545 13.88 12.22 -12.39
C SER A 545 14.33 13.61 -11.93
N ARG A 546 15.63 13.90 -12.02
CA ARG A 546 16.23 15.19 -11.65
C ARG A 546 15.79 16.33 -12.56
N GLN A 547 15.52 16.06 -13.85
CA GLN A 547 15.12 17.08 -14.83
C GLN A 547 13.62 17.33 -14.84
N ARG A 548 12.81 16.41 -14.30
CA ARG A 548 11.34 16.51 -14.32
C ARG A 548 10.82 17.75 -13.62
N GLY A 549 11.45 18.14 -12.51
CA GLY A 549 11.10 19.36 -11.77
C GLY A 549 11.22 20.62 -12.62
N ALA A 550 12.34 20.76 -13.34
CA ALA A 550 12.59 21.90 -14.21
C ALA A 550 11.58 22.00 -15.37
N LEU A 551 11.16 20.86 -15.94
CA LEU A 551 10.12 20.85 -17.00
C LEU A 551 8.76 21.32 -16.47
N ILE A 552 8.39 20.92 -15.25
CA ILE A 552 7.15 21.35 -14.60
C ILE A 552 7.21 22.85 -14.29
N GLU A 553 8.33 23.33 -13.77
CA GLU A 553 8.52 24.76 -13.48
C GLU A 553 8.48 25.59 -14.76
N LYS A 554 9.14 25.13 -15.85
CA LYS A 554 9.04 25.77 -17.15
C LYS A 554 7.60 25.84 -17.64
N PHE A 555 6.86 24.73 -17.59
CA PHE A 555 5.44 24.74 -17.98
C PHE A 555 4.61 25.69 -17.13
N ARG A 556 4.89 25.77 -15.83
CA ARG A 556 4.13 26.63 -14.90
C ARG A 556 4.40 28.11 -15.13
N ASN A 557 5.67 28.48 -15.22
CA ASN A 557 6.12 29.87 -15.09
C ASN A 557 6.41 30.54 -16.45
N ASP A 558 6.72 29.79 -17.48
CA ASP A 558 7.00 30.34 -18.82
C ASP A 558 5.67 30.54 -19.58
N PRO A 559 5.29 31.80 -19.93
CA PRO A 559 4.09 32.09 -20.72
C PRO A 559 4.14 31.52 -22.13
N ALA A 560 5.34 31.36 -22.71
CA ALA A 560 5.52 30.79 -24.05
C ALA A 560 5.34 29.28 -24.07
N CYS A 561 5.51 28.61 -22.92
CA CYS A 561 5.29 27.16 -22.78
C CYS A 561 3.81 26.88 -22.52
N LYS A 562 3.05 26.61 -23.57
CA LYS A 562 1.59 26.41 -23.51
C LYS A 562 1.17 24.96 -23.37
N VAL A 563 1.97 24.00 -23.83
CA VAL A 563 1.57 22.59 -23.86
C VAL A 563 2.54 21.72 -23.05
N PHE A 564 1.97 20.77 -22.29
CA PHE A 564 2.69 19.74 -21.55
C PHE A 564 2.33 18.36 -22.14
N LEU A 565 3.24 17.76 -22.88
CA LEU A 565 3.08 16.40 -23.40
C LEU A 565 3.56 15.39 -22.35
N SER A 566 2.78 14.37 -22.06
CA SER A 566 3.15 13.36 -21.05
C SER A 566 2.74 11.95 -21.45
N THR A 567 3.61 10.99 -21.15
CA THR A 567 3.19 9.59 -21.05
C THR A 567 2.71 9.27 -19.63
N ASP A 568 1.93 8.19 -19.47
CA ASP A 568 1.47 7.74 -18.15
C ASP A 568 2.64 7.52 -17.17
N ALA A 569 3.74 6.92 -17.67
CA ALA A 569 4.94 6.69 -16.88
C ALA A 569 5.64 7.98 -16.42
N GLY A 570 5.57 9.03 -17.23
CA GLY A 570 6.10 10.36 -16.91
C GLY A 570 5.21 11.15 -15.97
N GLY A 571 3.89 10.98 -16.10
CA GLY A 571 2.87 11.84 -15.47
C GLY A 571 2.50 11.50 -14.03
N VAL A 572 3.02 10.44 -13.41
CA VAL A 572 2.63 10.03 -12.05
C VAL A 572 3.00 11.10 -11.02
N GLY A 573 2.02 11.52 -10.23
CA GLY A 573 2.20 12.41 -9.07
C GLY A 573 2.37 13.91 -9.37
N LEU A 574 2.41 14.35 -10.63
CA LEU A 574 2.68 15.72 -11.00
C LEU A 574 1.55 16.70 -10.67
N ASN A 575 1.91 17.97 -10.42
CA ASN A 575 0.98 19.07 -10.27
C ASN A 575 1.00 19.95 -11.55
N LEU A 576 -0.07 19.86 -12.35
CA LEU A 576 -0.21 20.55 -13.64
C LEU A 576 -1.41 21.51 -13.66
N GLN A 577 -1.76 22.10 -12.52
CA GLN A 577 -2.88 23.05 -12.35
C GLN A 577 -2.76 24.34 -13.18
N ALA A 578 -1.60 24.64 -13.73
CA ALA A 578 -1.42 25.75 -14.65
C ALA A 578 -2.26 25.59 -15.93
N ALA A 579 -2.61 24.33 -16.27
CA ALA A 579 -3.50 24.02 -17.39
C ALA A 579 -4.97 24.04 -16.96
N SER A 580 -5.84 24.26 -17.95
CA SER A 580 -7.29 24.12 -17.82
C SER A 580 -7.90 23.23 -18.90
N VAL A 581 -7.07 22.60 -19.73
CA VAL A 581 -7.49 21.65 -20.76
C VAL A 581 -6.65 20.38 -20.64
N VAL A 582 -7.30 19.22 -20.72
CA VAL A 582 -6.68 17.89 -20.75
C VAL A 582 -7.08 17.19 -22.04
N VAL A 583 -6.12 16.73 -22.81
CA VAL A 583 -6.36 15.95 -24.03
C VAL A 583 -5.81 14.54 -23.85
N ASN A 584 -6.64 13.53 -24.07
CA ASN A 584 -6.27 12.13 -24.09
C ASN A 584 -6.31 11.62 -25.53
N PHE A 585 -5.17 11.25 -26.09
CA PHE A 585 -5.10 10.68 -27.46
C PHE A 585 -5.79 9.32 -27.55
N GLU A 586 -5.74 8.55 -26.47
CA GLU A 586 -6.43 7.28 -26.32
C GLU A 586 -6.90 7.08 -24.88
N PRO A 587 -8.03 6.37 -24.68
CA PRO A 587 -8.48 6.00 -23.34
C PRO A 587 -7.55 4.93 -22.75
N PRO A 588 -7.14 5.04 -21.49
CA PRO A 588 -6.47 3.95 -20.81
C PRO A 588 -7.47 2.83 -20.48
N TRP A 589 -7.02 1.58 -20.52
CA TRP A 589 -7.84 0.41 -20.16
C TRP A 589 -8.45 0.48 -18.75
N ASN A 590 -7.79 1.18 -17.85
CA ASN A 590 -8.24 1.33 -16.49
C ASN A 590 -8.82 2.74 -16.31
N PRO A 591 -10.13 2.87 -16.00
CA PRO A 591 -10.78 4.15 -15.76
C PRO A 591 -10.10 4.99 -14.67
N ALA A 592 -9.55 4.33 -13.65
CA ALA A 592 -8.83 5.02 -12.60
C ALA A 592 -7.56 5.74 -13.12
N ARG A 593 -6.91 5.24 -14.16
CA ARG A 593 -5.80 5.96 -14.81
C ARG A 593 -6.28 7.21 -15.52
N LEU A 594 -7.46 7.16 -16.14
CA LEU A 594 -8.06 8.34 -16.75
C LEU A 594 -8.33 9.41 -15.69
N GLU A 595 -8.96 9.05 -14.59
CA GLU A 595 -9.16 9.95 -13.45
C GLU A 595 -7.83 10.44 -12.85
N GLN A 596 -6.78 9.60 -12.87
CA GLN A 596 -5.43 10.02 -12.49
C GLN A 596 -4.86 11.10 -13.41
N ARG A 597 -5.01 10.96 -14.74
CA ARG A 597 -4.59 11.99 -15.71
C ARG A 597 -5.34 13.30 -15.45
N ILE A 598 -6.66 13.26 -15.37
CA ILE A 598 -7.52 14.43 -15.13
C ILE A 598 -7.19 15.09 -13.78
N GLY A 599 -6.98 14.29 -12.75
CA GLY A 599 -6.62 14.75 -11.41
C GLY A 599 -5.25 15.47 -11.30
N ARG A 600 -4.46 15.55 -12.37
CA ARG A 600 -3.25 16.39 -12.42
C ARG A 600 -3.60 17.86 -12.66
N VAL A 601 -4.72 18.11 -13.33
CA VAL A 601 -5.22 19.45 -13.69
C VAL A 601 -6.41 19.84 -12.84
N HIS A 602 -7.44 18.98 -12.76
CA HIS A 602 -8.66 19.19 -11.98
C HIS A 602 -8.45 18.74 -10.54
N ARG A 603 -7.94 19.64 -9.72
CA ARG A 603 -7.61 19.40 -8.33
C ARG A 603 -7.69 20.68 -7.51
N LEU A 604 -7.57 20.55 -6.19
CA LEU A 604 -7.58 21.66 -5.26
C LEU A 604 -6.61 22.77 -5.69
N GLY A 605 -7.13 24.02 -5.76
CA GLY A 605 -6.37 25.19 -6.23
C GLY A 605 -6.51 25.46 -7.72
N GLN A 606 -7.30 24.68 -8.48
CA GLN A 606 -7.74 25.03 -9.81
C GLN A 606 -8.79 26.14 -9.74
N SER A 607 -8.58 27.22 -10.46
CA SER A 607 -9.47 28.40 -10.50
C SER A 607 -10.29 28.52 -11.78
N ARG A 608 -9.98 27.71 -12.80
CA ARG A 608 -10.65 27.77 -14.13
C ARG A 608 -11.44 26.49 -14.38
N PRO A 609 -12.58 26.55 -15.09
CA PRO A 609 -13.26 25.37 -15.60
C PRO A 609 -12.30 24.48 -16.41
N VAL A 610 -12.39 23.18 -16.21
CA VAL A 610 -11.50 22.21 -16.85
C VAL A 610 -12.21 21.49 -17.98
N HIS A 611 -11.68 21.59 -19.17
CA HIS A 611 -12.14 20.83 -20.33
C HIS A 611 -11.31 19.57 -20.49
N VAL A 612 -11.97 18.43 -20.54
CA VAL A 612 -11.35 17.13 -20.77
C VAL A 612 -11.80 16.61 -22.13
N ILE A 613 -10.84 16.38 -23.00
CA ILE A 613 -11.06 15.92 -24.37
C ILE A 613 -10.57 14.49 -24.49
N HIS A 614 -11.45 13.61 -24.93
CA HIS A 614 -11.15 12.21 -25.24
C HIS A 614 -11.24 11.99 -26.74
N MET A 615 -10.13 11.61 -27.35
CA MET A 615 -10.11 11.28 -28.78
C MET A 615 -10.29 9.77 -28.91
N LEU A 616 -11.38 9.35 -29.55
CA LEU A 616 -11.74 7.95 -29.75
C LEU A 616 -11.79 7.65 -31.25
N THR A 617 -11.18 6.54 -31.64
CA THR A 617 -11.29 6.07 -33.00
C THR A 617 -12.60 5.29 -33.17
N GLU A 618 -13.42 5.71 -34.15
CA GLU A 618 -14.72 5.11 -34.42
C GLU A 618 -14.60 3.65 -34.84
N LYS A 619 -15.62 2.84 -34.47
CA LYS A 619 -15.72 1.40 -34.84
C LYS A 619 -14.48 0.59 -34.49
N SER A 620 -13.78 1.00 -33.45
CA SER A 620 -12.53 0.38 -33.04
C SER A 620 -12.60 -0.22 -31.63
N ILE A 621 -11.50 -0.84 -31.23
CA ILE A 621 -11.33 -1.39 -29.86
C ILE A 621 -11.41 -0.29 -28.79
N GLU A 622 -11.15 0.97 -29.13
CA GLU A 622 -11.20 2.09 -28.17
C GLU A 622 -12.63 2.42 -27.71
N GLU A 623 -13.65 2.12 -28.49
CA GLU A 623 -15.05 2.29 -28.07
C GLU A 623 -15.53 1.21 -27.07
N ARG A 624 -14.74 0.14 -26.90
CA ARG A 624 -15.05 -0.96 -25.97
C ARG A 624 -14.31 -0.83 -24.63
N VAL A 625 -13.48 0.18 -24.50
CA VAL A 625 -12.75 0.53 -23.29
C VAL A 625 -13.54 1.53 -22.45
#